data_f5494c7e89cbc150eec88b3dc2f45f1e
#
_entry.id   f5494c7e89cbc150eec88b3dc2f45f1e
#
_cell.length_a   1.000
_cell.length_b   1.000
_cell.length_c   1.000
_cell.angle_alpha   90.00
_cell.angle_beta   90.00
_cell.angle_gamma   90.00
#
_symmetry.space_group_name_H-M   'P 1'
#
loop_
_entity.id
_entity.type
_entity.pdbx_description
1 polymer ?
#
loop_
_entity_poly.entity_id
_entity_poly.type
_entity_poly.pdbx_seq_one_letter_code
_entity_poly.pdbx_strand_id
1 'polypeptide(L)'
;MFKQSALALALVACAALTHTNAATPRSESTAAAQQQTRDWAAYLASSSQLQAQDQAVLKTELKALGLTSPSRPAPTKEFGFDTEQPLEWFKTAEGKRIMDTILSFQTPSGGWSKRTDMAAQPRAKGQAFGVEDDYIPTFDNGATSTQITLLARAFKATGDTRYRTAFERGLQLILTAQYPNGGWPQSFPLVGGYHDHITYNDALMHDLMVVLHSVAKGKNEFDFVSATQRNTAQASLERALKCVLETQVVSNGQLTVWGAQHDAKTLQPAKARAYEMAALTSSESVWMLDFLMTLDNPSPAIINAVHSAAAWYEATKITGKTWVRGEATLTDKQDAPPMWARFYELGTNKPIFGDRDDSIHYEVGKVSKERREGYAWYTNSPNAVLKRYASWAKKYPRA
;
A
#
# COMPACT_ATOMS: atom_id res chain seq x y z
N MET A 1 66.81 -9.54 72.10
CA MET A 1 66.41 -10.87 72.58
C MET A 1 65.27 -11.41 71.72
N PHE A 2 65.53 -12.58 71.11
CA PHE A 2 64.57 -13.54 70.50
C PHE A 2 63.43 -12.99 69.61
N LYS A 3 63.55 -13.11 68.30
CA LYS A 3 63.19 -14.21 67.38
C LYS A 3 61.75 -14.73 67.54
N GLN A 4 60.94 -14.60 66.51
CA GLN A 4 60.43 -15.77 65.80
C GLN A 4 59.82 -15.38 64.49
N SER A 5 60.16 -16.13 63.42
CA SER A 5 59.71 -16.11 62.05
C SER A 5 58.35 -16.81 61.93
N ALA A 6 57.48 -16.34 61.12
CA ALA A 6 56.33 -17.10 60.63
C ALA A 6 56.27 -17.01 59.12
N LEU A 7 56.35 -18.17 58.49
CA LEU A 7 56.24 -18.48 57.08
C LEU A 7 54.79 -18.24 56.62
N ALA A 8 54.56 -17.45 55.61
CA ALA A 8 53.27 -17.33 54.97
C ALA A 8 53.31 -18.08 53.66
N LEU A 9 52.44 -19.09 53.52
CA LEU A 9 52.19 -19.91 52.36
C LEU A 9 51.40 -19.08 51.32
N ALA A 10 51.97 -18.91 50.14
CA ALA A 10 51.23 -18.30 49.00
C ALA A 10 50.39 -19.36 48.35
N LEU A 11 49.06 -19.22 48.43
CA LEU A 11 48.08 -19.93 47.55
C LEU A 11 48.01 -19.22 46.22
N VAL A 12 48.46 -19.89 45.17
CA VAL A 12 48.19 -19.47 43.76
C VAL A 12 46.77 -19.90 43.41
N ALA A 13 45.88 -18.96 43.33
CA ALA A 13 44.52 -19.16 42.75
C ALA A 13 44.61 -19.10 41.23
N CYS A 14 44.45 -20.25 40.56
CA CYS A 14 44.30 -20.36 39.12
C CYS A 14 42.91 -19.85 38.75
N ALA A 15 42.80 -18.61 38.26
CA ALA A 15 41.57 -18.10 37.69
C ALA A 15 41.38 -18.68 36.26
N ALA A 16 40.46 -19.62 36.12
CA ALA A 16 40.02 -20.10 34.82
C ALA A 16 39.27 -18.96 34.10
N LEU A 17 39.89 -18.35 33.11
CA LEU A 17 39.26 -17.45 32.17
C LEU A 17 38.29 -18.26 31.26
N THR A 18 37.01 -18.25 31.60
CA THR A 18 35.95 -18.65 30.67
C THR A 18 35.88 -17.61 29.60
N HIS A 19 36.39 -17.92 28.42
CA HIS A 19 36.14 -17.14 27.21
C HIS A 19 34.68 -17.36 26.83
N THR A 20 33.79 -16.47 27.23
CA THR A 20 32.48 -16.31 26.58
C THR A 20 32.74 -15.74 25.19
N ASN A 21 32.61 -16.57 24.16
CA ASN A 21 32.55 -16.13 22.79
C ASN A 21 31.29 -15.23 22.63
N ALA A 22 31.45 -13.95 22.88
CA ALA A 22 30.52 -12.95 22.43
C ALA A 22 30.63 -12.93 20.89
N ALA A 23 29.68 -13.53 20.23
CA ALA A 23 29.53 -13.45 18.75
C ALA A 23 29.54 -11.97 18.39
N THR A 24 30.49 -11.58 17.57
CA THR A 24 30.73 -10.19 17.17
C THR A 24 29.51 -9.67 16.41
N PRO A 25 28.99 -8.45 16.71
CA PRO A 25 27.83 -7.85 16.02
C PRO A 25 27.98 -7.79 14.50
N ARG A 26 29.17 -7.96 13.99
CA ARG A 26 29.52 -7.92 12.55
C ARG A 26 29.07 -9.16 11.77
N SER A 27 28.92 -10.33 12.37
CA SER A 27 28.52 -11.56 11.70
C SER A 27 27.00 -11.66 11.51
N GLU A 28 26.21 -11.17 12.46
CA GLU A 28 24.74 -11.14 12.35
C GLU A 28 24.27 -10.10 11.32
N SER A 29 24.90 -8.94 11.29
CA SER A 29 24.63 -7.89 10.28
C SER A 29 24.92 -8.38 8.86
N THR A 30 25.98 -9.16 8.66
CA THR A 30 26.35 -9.70 7.32
C THR A 30 25.38 -10.81 6.88
N ALA A 31 24.97 -11.70 7.79
CA ALA A 31 24.01 -12.77 7.47
C ALA A 31 22.62 -12.20 7.15
N ALA A 32 22.13 -11.22 7.90
CA ALA A 32 20.87 -10.54 7.63
C ALA A 32 20.89 -9.80 6.28
N ALA A 33 21.97 -9.08 5.96
CA ALA A 33 22.12 -8.41 4.67
C ALA A 33 22.19 -9.39 3.50
N GLN A 34 22.87 -10.54 3.65
CA GLN A 34 22.90 -11.60 2.65
C GLN A 34 21.55 -12.28 2.48
N GLN A 35 20.79 -12.50 3.54
CA GLN A 35 19.44 -13.05 3.49
C GLN A 35 18.50 -12.08 2.76
N GLN A 36 18.52 -10.80 3.13
CA GLN A 36 17.73 -9.76 2.47
C GLN A 36 18.05 -9.66 0.98
N THR A 37 19.32 -9.76 0.59
CA THR A 37 19.73 -9.76 -0.84
C THR A 37 19.17 -10.97 -1.57
N ARG A 38 19.15 -12.16 -0.95
CA ARG A 38 18.56 -13.39 -1.53
C ARG A 38 17.04 -13.26 -1.67
N ASP A 39 16.37 -12.70 -0.68
CA ASP A 39 14.92 -12.50 -0.70
C ASP A 39 14.50 -11.56 -1.85
N TRP A 40 15.24 -10.48 -2.08
CA TRP A 40 15.04 -9.59 -3.22
C TRP A 40 15.31 -10.28 -4.56
N ALA A 41 16.33 -11.07 -4.69
CA ALA A 41 16.62 -11.82 -5.91
C ALA A 41 15.51 -12.81 -6.24
N ALA A 42 15.02 -13.56 -5.26
CA ALA A 42 13.91 -14.49 -5.41
C ALA A 42 12.61 -13.75 -5.79
N TYR A 43 12.34 -12.59 -5.17
CA TYR A 43 11.19 -11.75 -5.50
C TYR A 43 11.22 -11.28 -6.97
N LEU A 44 12.36 -10.75 -7.44
CA LEU A 44 12.51 -10.30 -8.82
C LEU A 44 12.37 -11.46 -9.83
N ALA A 45 12.92 -12.63 -9.51
CA ALA A 45 12.76 -13.83 -10.34
C ALA A 45 11.29 -14.27 -10.43
N SER A 46 10.55 -14.24 -9.31
CA SER A 46 9.11 -14.54 -9.28
C SER A 46 8.31 -13.56 -10.12
N SER A 47 8.61 -12.26 -10.02
CA SER A 47 7.99 -11.22 -10.84
C SER A 47 8.18 -11.50 -12.33
N SER A 48 9.42 -11.74 -12.75
CA SER A 48 9.74 -12.02 -14.17
C SER A 48 9.04 -13.29 -14.68
N GLN A 49 8.95 -14.32 -13.85
CA GLN A 49 8.26 -15.57 -14.20
C GLN A 49 6.75 -15.34 -14.41
N LEU A 50 6.09 -14.62 -13.52
CA LEU A 50 4.66 -14.32 -13.64
C LEU A 50 4.38 -13.42 -14.84
N GLN A 51 5.24 -12.43 -15.12
CA GLN A 51 5.12 -11.58 -16.30
C GLN A 51 5.19 -12.42 -17.60
N ALA A 52 6.16 -13.33 -17.69
CA ALA A 52 6.29 -14.23 -18.82
C ALA A 52 5.06 -15.14 -18.97
N GLN A 53 4.47 -15.61 -17.87
CA GLN A 53 3.24 -16.41 -17.87
C GLN A 53 2.05 -15.62 -18.43
N ASP A 54 1.84 -14.38 -17.96
CA ASP A 54 0.73 -13.51 -18.43
C ASP A 54 0.86 -13.23 -19.94
N GLN A 55 2.07 -12.89 -20.38
CA GLN A 55 2.34 -12.63 -21.79
C GLN A 55 2.17 -13.88 -22.68
N ALA A 56 2.57 -15.05 -22.20
CA ALA A 56 2.50 -16.30 -22.95
C ALA A 56 1.06 -16.72 -23.28
N VAL A 57 0.11 -16.52 -22.34
CA VAL A 57 -1.30 -16.84 -22.56
C VAL A 57 -1.88 -15.95 -23.65
N LEU A 58 -1.71 -14.62 -23.55
CA LEU A 58 -2.23 -13.69 -24.56
C LEU A 58 -1.59 -13.94 -25.93
N LYS A 59 -0.26 -14.15 -25.98
CA LYS A 59 0.45 -14.47 -27.23
C LYS A 59 -0.07 -15.77 -27.88
N THR A 60 -0.37 -16.78 -27.08
CA THR A 60 -0.93 -18.07 -27.56
C THR A 60 -2.32 -17.87 -28.15
N GLU A 61 -3.17 -17.08 -27.49
CA GLU A 61 -4.51 -16.75 -28.01
C GLU A 61 -4.43 -15.97 -29.32
N LEU A 62 -3.59 -14.93 -29.40
CA LEU A 62 -3.39 -14.15 -30.63
C LEU A 62 -2.93 -15.01 -31.79
N LYS A 63 -1.93 -15.88 -31.54
CA LYS A 63 -1.43 -16.82 -32.58
C LYS A 63 -2.52 -17.76 -33.07
N ALA A 64 -3.33 -18.31 -32.16
CA ALA A 64 -4.43 -19.22 -32.53
C ALA A 64 -5.52 -18.55 -33.38
N LEU A 65 -5.68 -17.23 -33.23
CA LEU A 65 -6.66 -16.43 -33.97
C LEU A 65 -6.07 -15.72 -35.20
N GLY A 66 -4.77 -15.86 -35.47
CA GLY A 66 -4.11 -15.15 -36.57
C GLY A 66 -4.03 -13.62 -36.36
N LEU A 67 -4.08 -13.16 -35.11
CA LEU A 67 -4.05 -11.74 -34.75
C LEU A 67 -2.61 -11.31 -34.41
N THR A 68 -2.27 -10.06 -34.75
CA THR A 68 -0.96 -9.44 -34.44
C THR A 68 -0.97 -8.63 -33.17
N SER A 69 -2.15 -8.17 -32.72
CA SER A 69 -2.31 -7.38 -31.49
C SER A 69 -3.66 -7.67 -30.84
N PRO A 70 -3.77 -7.50 -29.52
CA PRO A 70 -5.02 -7.72 -28.80
C PRO A 70 -6.01 -6.57 -29.06
N SER A 71 -7.30 -6.87 -29.10
CA SER A 71 -8.33 -5.85 -28.96
C SER A 71 -8.39 -5.36 -27.51
N ARG A 72 -8.84 -4.12 -27.32
CA ARG A 72 -9.01 -3.54 -25.96
C ARG A 72 -10.43 -3.76 -25.45
N PRO A 73 -10.63 -4.04 -24.15
CA PRO A 73 -11.95 -4.03 -23.54
C PRO A 73 -12.50 -2.59 -23.42
N ALA A 74 -13.78 -2.48 -23.07
CA ALA A 74 -14.42 -1.20 -22.81
C ALA A 74 -13.82 -0.52 -21.57
N PRO A 75 -13.47 0.78 -21.62
CA PRO A 75 -12.98 1.53 -20.47
C PRO A 75 -14.13 2.09 -19.63
N THR A 76 -13.87 2.26 -18.32
CA THR A 76 -14.73 3.00 -17.40
C THR A 76 -13.90 3.79 -16.41
N LYS A 77 -14.52 4.72 -15.66
CA LYS A 77 -13.81 5.45 -14.59
C LYS A 77 -13.55 4.56 -13.36
N GLU A 78 -14.45 3.63 -13.09
CA GLU A 78 -14.40 2.71 -11.94
C GLU A 78 -14.50 1.27 -12.46
N PHE A 79 -15.54 0.52 -12.08
CA PHE A 79 -15.71 -0.88 -12.47
C PHE A 79 -16.93 -1.12 -13.39
N GLY A 80 -17.64 -0.06 -13.77
CA GLY A 80 -18.82 -0.11 -14.63
C GLY A 80 -20.14 -0.44 -13.91
N PHE A 81 -20.09 -0.70 -12.61
CA PHE A 81 -21.25 -0.94 -11.75
C PHE A 81 -20.96 -0.52 -10.30
N ASP A 82 -22.03 -0.37 -9.51
CA ASP A 82 -21.90 -0.14 -8.06
C ASP A 82 -21.41 -1.40 -7.37
N THR A 83 -20.24 -1.35 -6.74
CA THR A 83 -19.61 -2.48 -6.04
C THR A 83 -20.22 -2.78 -4.67
N GLU A 84 -21.00 -1.84 -4.11
CA GLU A 84 -21.65 -1.97 -2.79
C GLU A 84 -23.02 -2.66 -2.89
N GLN A 85 -23.07 -3.81 -3.58
CA GLN A 85 -24.27 -4.60 -3.74
C GLN A 85 -24.58 -5.46 -2.52
N PRO A 86 -25.86 -5.70 -2.15
CA PRO A 86 -26.21 -6.64 -1.10
C PRO A 86 -25.92 -8.10 -1.52
N LEU A 87 -25.72 -9.01 -0.56
CA LEU A 87 -25.39 -10.43 -0.85
C LEU A 87 -26.37 -11.10 -1.81
N GLU A 88 -27.67 -10.80 -1.71
CA GLU A 88 -28.71 -11.38 -2.58
C GLU A 88 -28.54 -10.97 -4.05
N TRP A 89 -27.94 -9.83 -4.32
CA TRP A 89 -27.68 -9.38 -5.69
C TRP A 89 -26.78 -10.37 -6.47
N PHE A 90 -25.80 -10.99 -5.81
CA PHE A 90 -24.91 -11.97 -6.44
C PHE A 90 -25.63 -13.24 -6.91
N LYS A 91 -26.85 -13.49 -6.45
CA LYS A 91 -27.71 -14.61 -6.91
C LYS A 91 -28.51 -14.28 -8.15
N THR A 92 -28.69 -13.00 -8.47
CA THR A 92 -29.44 -12.54 -9.65
C THR A 92 -28.73 -12.90 -10.94
N ALA A 93 -29.47 -12.87 -12.07
CA ALA A 93 -28.89 -13.07 -13.40
C ALA A 93 -27.85 -11.99 -13.73
N GLU A 94 -28.12 -10.74 -13.36
CA GLU A 94 -27.19 -9.62 -13.56
C GLU A 94 -25.93 -9.80 -12.72
N GLY A 95 -26.05 -10.06 -11.42
CA GLY A 95 -24.91 -10.30 -10.55
C GLY A 95 -24.01 -11.42 -11.04
N LYS A 96 -24.59 -12.56 -11.44
CA LYS A 96 -23.82 -13.69 -12.01
C LYS A 96 -23.12 -13.30 -13.29
N ARG A 97 -23.78 -12.57 -14.21
CA ARG A 97 -23.19 -12.09 -15.47
C ARG A 97 -21.98 -11.18 -15.21
N ILE A 98 -22.09 -10.24 -14.28
CA ILE A 98 -21.00 -9.34 -13.92
C ILE A 98 -19.86 -10.12 -13.26
N MET A 99 -20.18 -11.06 -12.35
CA MET A 99 -19.14 -11.89 -11.74
C MET A 99 -18.43 -12.81 -12.74
N ASP A 100 -19.15 -13.36 -13.73
CA ASP A 100 -18.52 -14.12 -14.83
C ASP A 100 -17.63 -13.21 -15.71
N THR A 101 -18.01 -11.95 -15.89
CA THR A 101 -17.15 -10.95 -16.55
C THR A 101 -15.87 -10.71 -15.74
N ILE A 102 -15.98 -10.49 -14.43
CA ILE A 102 -14.82 -10.34 -13.53
C ILE A 102 -13.89 -11.56 -13.62
N LEU A 103 -14.43 -12.78 -13.55
CA LEU A 103 -13.65 -14.01 -13.72
C LEU A 103 -12.86 -14.03 -15.04
N SER A 104 -13.49 -13.60 -16.14
CA SER A 104 -12.91 -13.66 -17.49
C SER A 104 -11.71 -12.72 -17.66
N PHE A 105 -11.64 -11.62 -16.91
CA PHE A 105 -10.56 -10.64 -16.93
C PHE A 105 -9.44 -10.92 -15.92
N GLN A 106 -9.54 -11.98 -15.12
CA GLN A 106 -8.45 -12.34 -14.22
C GLN A 106 -7.23 -12.78 -15.02
N THR A 107 -6.08 -12.11 -14.82
CA THR A 107 -4.82 -12.50 -15.46
C THR A 107 -4.37 -13.88 -15.02
N PRO A 108 -3.52 -14.58 -15.78
CA PRO A 108 -2.89 -15.83 -15.34
C PRO A 108 -2.19 -15.70 -13.99
N SER A 109 -1.53 -14.57 -13.71
CA SER A 109 -0.89 -14.27 -12.41
C SER A 109 -1.88 -14.06 -11.26
N GLY A 110 -3.17 -13.77 -11.54
CA GLY A 110 -4.23 -13.76 -10.53
C GLY A 110 -4.90 -12.41 -10.27
N GLY A 111 -4.43 -11.31 -10.85
CA GLY A 111 -4.99 -9.98 -10.61
C GLY A 111 -5.82 -9.43 -11.76
N TRP A 112 -6.14 -8.14 -11.68
CA TRP A 112 -6.97 -7.41 -12.64
C TRP A 112 -6.38 -6.05 -12.98
N SER A 113 -6.80 -5.52 -14.13
CA SER A 113 -6.57 -4.13 -14.54
C SER A 113 -7.55 -3.20 -13.85
N LYS A 114 -7.13 -1.94 -13.68
CA LYS A 114 -8.05 -0.85 -13.35
C LYS A 114 -8.84 -0.39 -14.59
N ARG A 115 -9.91 0.35 -14.37
CA ARG A 115 -10.70 1.04 -15.42
C ARG A 115 -11.27 0.15 -16.51
N THR A 116 -11.27 -1.16 -16.37
CA THR A 116 -11.94 -2.08 -17.25
C THR A 116 -13.41 -2.19 -16.85
N ASP A 117 -14.31 -2.01 -17.79
CA ASP A 117 -15.75 -2.11 -17.54
C ASP A 117 -16.17 -3.57 -17.31
N MET A 118 -16.39 -3.93 -16.05
CA MET A 118 -16.81 -5.27 -15.64
C MET A 118 -18.31 -5.50 -15.86
N ALA A 119 -19.08 -4.46 -16.14
CA ALA A 119 -20.50 -4.58 -16.49
C ALA A 119 -20.73 -4.78 -17.99
N ALA A 120 -19.72 -4.60 -18.83
CA ALA A 120 -19.84 -4.78 -20.29
C ALA A 120 -19.97 -6.27 -20.65
N GLN A 121 -19.03 -6.83 -21.37
CA GLN A 121 -19.02 -8.22 -21.83
C GLN A 121 -17.84 -9.00 -21.25
N PRO A 122 -17.95 -10.30 -21.03
CA PRO A 122 -16.82 -11.13 -20.71
C PRO A 122 -15.68 -10.97 -21.71
N ARG A 123 -14.44 -11.10 -21.23
CA ARG A 123 -13.24 -11.06 -22.07
C ARG A 123 -13.29 -12.14 -23.15
N ALA A 124 -13.10 -11.74 -24.39
CA ALA A 124 -12.96 -12.66 -25.51
C ALA A 124 -11.49 -13.15 -25.62
N LYS A 125 -11.29 -14.34 -26.21
CA LYS A 125 -9.94 -14.80 -26.56
C LYS A 125 -9.28 -13.81 -27.52
N GLY A 126 -8.00 -13.50 -27.27
CA GLY A 126 -7.25 -12.50 -28.05
C GLY A 126 -7.53 -11.04 -27.65
N GLN A 127 -8.39 -10.81 -26.67
CA GLN A 127 -8.57 -9.49 -26.06
C GLN A 127 -7.56 -9.31 -24.91
N ALA A 128 -7.09 -8.07 -24.69
CA ALA A 128 -6.25 -7.74 -23.54
C ALA A 128 -6.98 -8.01 -22.22
N PHE A 129 -6.24 -8.27 -21.16
CA PHE A 129 -6.79 -8.48 -19.81
C PHE A 129 -7.28 -7.19 -19.14
N GLY A 130 -7.15 -6.05 -19.80
CA GLY A 130 -7.62 -4.75 -19.33
C GLY A 130 -7.34 -3.65 -20.31
N VAL A 131 -7.73 -2.42 -19.95
CA VAL A 131 -7.59 -1.23 -20.81
C VAL A 131 -6.20 -0.61 -20.77
N GLU A 132 -5.42 -0.89 -19.73
CA GLU A 132 -4.06 -0.37 -19.58
C GLU A 132 -3.08 -1.28 -20.33
N ASP A 133 -2.05 -0.70 -20.96
CA ASP A 133 -1.12 -1.46 -21.79
C ASP A 133 0.02 -2.09 -20.97
N ASP A 134 0.60 -1.32 -20.03
CA ASP A 134 1.92 -1.60 -19.49
C ASP A 134 1.91 -2.10 -18.04
N TYR A 135 0.78 -2.04 -17.33
CA TYR A 135 0.69 -2.41 -15.91
C TYR A 135 -0.60 -3.17 -15.59
N ILE A 136 -0.68 -4.37 -16.12
CA ILE A 136 -1.73 -5.35 -15.84
C ILE A 136 -1.04 -6.63 -15.36
N PRO A 137 -1.44 -7.15 -14.18
CA PRO A 137 -2.39 -6.59 -13.22
C PRO A 137 -1.82 -5.45 -12.36
N THR A 138 -2.71 -4.74 -11.69
CA THR A 138 -2.36 -3.62 -10.82
C THR A 138 -3.17 -3.65 -9.51
N PHE A 139 -2.69 -2.90 -8.50
CA PHE A 139 -3.40 -2.61 -7.25
C PHE A 139 -3.93 -1.18 -7.21
N ASP A 140 -3.62 -0.38 -8.23
CA ASP A 140 -3.98 1.03 -8.32
C ASP A 140 -5.49 1.23 -8.46
N ASN A 141 -6.03 2.30 -7.85
CA ASN A 141 -7.45 2.64 -7.86
C ASN A 141 -8.37 1.49 -7.43
N GLY A 142 -7.97 0.71 -6.45
CA GLY A 142 -8.75 -0.41 -5.91
C GLY A 142 -8.82 -1.63 -6.83
N ALA A 143 -8.07 -1.67 -7.94
CA ALA A 143 -8.00 -2.86 -8.77
C ALA A 143 -7.40 -4.03 -7.97
N THR A 144 -7.78 -5.24 -8.32
CA THR A 144 -7.46 -6.49 -7.62
C THR A 144 -8.09 -6.60 -6.23
N SER A 145 -7.91 -5.62 -5.33
CA SER A 145 -8.51 -5.63 -3.98
C SER A 145 -10.05 -5.65 -4.03
N THR A 146 -10.66 -4.84 -4.90
CA THR A 146 -12.12 -4.83 -5.09
C THR A 146 -12.61 -6.14 -5.69
N GLN A 147 -11.98 -6.66 -6.74
CA GLN A 147 -12.41 -7.89 -7.40
C GLN A 147 -12.35 -9.09 -6.45
N ILE A 148 -11.29 -9.24 -5.67
CA ILE A 148 -11.22 -10.36 -4.71
C ILE A 148 -12.25 -10.24 -3.59
N THR A 149 -12.58 -9.04 -3.13
CA THR A 149 -13.64 -8.81 -2.15
C THR A 149 -15.00 -9.18 -2.73
N LEU A 150 -15.30 -8.76 -3.96
CA LEU A 150 -16.52 -9.14 -4.67
C LEU A 150 -16.63 -10.65 -4.87
N LEU A 151 -15.53 -11.32 -5.22
CA LEU A 151 -15.47 -12.78 -5.38
C LEU A 151 -15.74 -13.52 -4.07
N ALA A 152 -15.20 -13.03 -2.95
CA ALA A 152 -15.50 -13.60 -1.63
C ALA A 152 -17.01 -13.47 -1.29
N ARG A 153 -17.60 -12.29 -1.52
CA ARG A 153 -19.03 -12.04 -1.32
C ARG A 153 -19.89 -12.91 -2.24
N ALA A 154 -19.50 -13.05 -3.51
CA ALA A 154 -20.19 -13.88 -4.48
C ALA A 154 -20.14 -15.37 -4.10
N PHE A 155 -18.98 -15.87 -3.66
CA PHE A 155 -18.86 -17.24 -3.16
C PHE A 155 -19.74 -17.46 -1.93
N LYS A 156 -19.70 -16.56 -0.96
CA LYS A 156 -20.56 -16.63 0.22
C LYS A 156 -22.06 -16.66 -0.13
N ALA A 157 -22.46 -15.86 -1.11
CA ALA A 157 -23.87 -15.78 -1.51
C ALA A 157 -24.35 -17.01 -2.29
N THR A 158 -23.49 -17.57 -3.16
CA THR A 158 -23.88 -18.56 -4.17
C THR A 158 -23.34 -19.97 -3.94
N GLY A 159 -22.23 -20.13 -3.22
CA GLY A 159 -21.47 -21.37 -3.12
C GLY A 159 -20.70 -21.78 -4.38
N ASP A 160 -20.66 -20.93 -5.42
CA ASP A 160 -19.97 -21.24 -6.68
C ASP A 160 -18.45 -21.24 -6.47
N THR A 161 -17.83 -22.41 -6.57
CA THR A 161 -16.41 -22.63 -6.30
C THR A 161 -15.49 -21.90 -7.28
N ARG A 162 -15.97 -21.48 -8.45
CA ARG A 162 -15.19 -20.66 -9.40
C ARG A 162 -14.79 -19.33 -8.76
N TYR A 163 -15.69 -18.70 -7.99
CA TYR A 163 -15.43 -17.44 -7.29
C TYR A 163 -14.39 -17.63 -6.19
N ARG A 164 -14.50 -18.72 -5.43
CA ARG A 164 -13.50 -19.08 -4.42
C ARG A 164 -12.10 -19.27 -5.05
N THR A 165 -12.02 -20.04 -6.12
CA THR A 165 -10.75 -20.30 -6.82
C THR A 165 -10.12 -19.00 -7.33
N ALA A 166 -10.92 -18.11 -7.91
CA ALA A 166 -10.44 -16.82 -8.40
C ALA A 166 -10.01 -15.89 -7.24
N PHE A 167 -10.76 -15.87 -6.14
CA PHE A 167 -10.38 -15.18 -4.90
C PHE A 167 -9.02 -15.68 -4.39
N GLU A 168 -8.83 -16.99 -4.27
CA GLU A 168 -7.59 -17.59 -3.77
C GLU A 168 -6.38 -17.23 -4.65
N ARG A 169 -6.56 -17.17 -5.98
CA ARG A 169 -5.52 -16.71 -6.91
C ARG A 169 -5.20 -15.23 -6.72
N GLY A 170 -6.20 -14.38 -6.55
CA GLY A 170 -6.01 -12.94 -6.29
C GLY A 170 -5.33 -12.68 -4.95
N LEU A 171 -5.73 -13.40 -3.89
CA LEU A 171 -5.06 -13.34 -2.60
C LEU A 171 -3.59 -13.79 -2.70
N GLN A 172 -3.32 -14.88 -3.44
CA GLN A 172 -1.95 -15.34 -3.66
C GLN A 172 -1.10 -14.30 -4.40
N LEU A 173 -1.70 -13.57 -5.36
CA LEU A 173 -0.99 -12.48 -6.04
C LEU A 173 -0.62 -11.36 -5.05
N ILE A 174 -1.53 -10.92 -4.18
CA ILE A 174 -1.24 -9.92 -3.15
C ILE A 174 -0.08 -10.37 -2.25
N LEU A 175 -0.10 -11.62 -1.81
CA LEU A 175 0.94 -12.18 -0.94
C LEU A 175 2.30 -12.26 -1.65
N THR A 176 2.30 -12.63 -2.95
CA THR A 176 3.52 -12.75 -3.75
C THR A 176 4.09 -11.38 -4.16
N ALA A 177 3.21 -10.40 -4.39
CA ALA A 177 3.58 -9.03 -4.74
C ALA A 177 4.19 -8.24 -3.58
N GLN A 178 4.04 -8.71 -2.35
CA GLN A 178 4.60 -8.02 -1.19
C GLN A 178 6.12 -8.05 -1.22
N TYR A 179 6.74 -6.88 -1.16
CA TYR A 179 8.19 -6.76 -1.05
C TYR A 179 8.73 -7.44 0.23
N PRO A 180 10.00 -7.86 0.25
CA PRO A 180 10.63 -8.43 1.45
C PRO A 180 10.53 -7.55 2.70
N ASN A 181 10.45 -6.23 2.52
CA ASN A 181 10.26 -5.25 3.59
C ASN A 181 8.81 -4.96 3.97
N GLY A 182 7.84 -5.61 3.32
CA GLY A 182 6.42 -5.52 3.67
C GLY A 182 5.57 -4.53 2.86
N GLY A 183 6.18 -3.69 2.00
CA GLY A 183 5.44 -2.79 1.11
C GLY A 183 4.92 -3.50 -0.15
N TRP A 184 4.20 -2.76 -1.00
CA TRP A 184 3.74 -3.23 -2.32
C TRP A 184 4.04 -2.21 -3.42
N PRO A 185 4.39 -2.70 -4.63
CA PRO A 185 4.43 -1.88 -5.83
C PRO A 185 3.02 -1.49 -6.29
N GLN A 186 2.95 -0.54 -7.22
CA GLN A 186 1.68 -0.17 -7.85
C GLN A 186 1.12 -1.29 -8.72
N SER A 187 2.00 -2.06 -9.37
CA SER A 187 1.66 -3.19 -10.24
C SER A 187 2.57 -4.38 -9.98
N PHE A 188 2.03 -5.58 -10.08
CA PHE A 188 2.83 -6.80 -9.99
C PHE A 188 2.24 -7.86 -10.92
N PRO A 189 3.06 -8.43 -11.81
CA PRO A 189 4.52 -8.32 -11.95
C PRO A 189 5.04 -6.89 -12.15
N LEU A 190 6.29 -6.65 -11.74
CA LEU A 190 6.92 -5.34 -11.81
C LEU A 190 7.03 -4.86 -13.27
N VAL A 191 6.76 -3.56 -13.48
CA VAL A 191 6.77 -2.93 -14.81
C VAL A 191 7.85 -1.87 -14.96
N GLY A 192 8.55 -1.54 -13.87
CA GLY A 192 9.63 -0.56 -13.84
C GLY A 192 9.17 0.87 -13.54
N GLY A 193 10.15 1.74 -13.36
CA GLY A 193 9.91 3.14 -13.06
C GLY A 193 9.25 3.36 -11.69
N TYR A 194 8.45 4.41 -11.58
CA TYR A 194 7.80 4.76 -10.31
C TYR A 194 6.73 3.75 -9.88
N HIS A 195 6.24 2.91 -10.77
CA HIS A 195 5.29 1.86 -10.44
C HIS A 195 5.87 0.78 -9.50
N ASP A 196 7.20 0.69 -9.46
CA ASP A 196 7.92 -0.23 -8.58
C ASP A 196 8.23 0.38 -7.19
N HIS A 197 7.77 1.59 -6.90
CA HIS A 197 7.86 2.15 -5.55
C HIS A 197 6.80 1.54 -4.63
N ILE A 198 7.09 1.51 -3.32
CA ILE A 198 6.06 1.26 -2.31
C ILE A 198 5.02 2.37 -2.44
N THR A 199 3.77 2.01 -2.74
CA THR A 199 2.76 2.97 -3.18
C THR A 199 1.66 3.16 -2.14
N TYR A 200 1.57 4.39 -1.61
CA TYR A 200 0.45 4.86 -0.77
C TYR A 200 -0.62 5.59 -1.59
N ASN A 201 -0.24 6.08 -2.79
CA ASN A 201 -1.13 6.79 -3.69
C ASN A 201 -2.41 6.00 -3.96
N ASP A 202 -3.54 6.71 -4.08
CA ASP A 202 -4.88 6.16 -4.36
C ASP A 202 -5.28 5.02 -3.40
N ALA A 203 -4.88 5.13 -2.13
CA ALA A 203 -5.18 4.19 -1.03
C ALA A 203 -4.63 2.77 -1.20
N LEU A 204 -3.69 2.51 -2.12
CA LEU A 204 -3.24 1.16 -2.47
C LEU A 204 -2.79 0.33 -1.25
N MET A 205 -1.82 0.83 -0.47
CA MET A 205 -1.37 0.15 0.76
C MET A 205 -2.52 -0.11 1.74
N HIS A 206 -3.40 0.89 1.92
CA HIS A 206 -4.59 0.77 2.76
C HIS A 206 -5.49 -0.38 2.32
N ASP A 207 -5.87 -0.42 1.04
CA ASP A 207 -6.83 -1.41 0.52
C ASP A 207 -6.30 -2.83 0.63
N LEU A 208 -5.02 -3.04 0.33
CA LEU A 208 -4.37 -4.34 0.49
C LEU A 208 -4.31 -4.76 1.98
N MET A 209 -4.00 -3.84 2.87
CA MET A 209 -3.98 -4.10 4.32
C MET A 209 -5.38 -4.38 4.87
N VAL A 210 -6.42 -3.71 4.39
CA VAL A 210 -7.82 -3.98 4.74
C VAL A 210 -8.23 -5.39 4.32
N VAL A 211 -7.90 -5.79 3.09
CA VAL A 211 -8.16 -7.15 2.61
C VAL A 211 -7.44 -8.19 3.47
N LEU A 212 -6.13 -8.01 3.71
CA LEU A 212 -5.35 -8.95 4.53
C LEU A 212 -5.87 -9.04 5.97
N HIS A 213 -6.25 -7.91 6.56
CA HIS A 213 -6.84 -7.88 7.91
C HIS A 213 -8.16 -8.63 7.98
N SER A 214 -9.03 -8.45 6.98
CA SER A 214 -10.32 -9.12 6.87
C SER A 214 -10.14 -10.62 6.67
N VAL A 215 -9.23 -11.03 5.78
CA VAL A 215 -8.87 -12.45 5.56
C VAL A 215 -8.29 -13.07 6.83
N ALA A 216 -7.38 -12.40 7.53
CA ALA A 216 -6.79 -12.89 8.76
C ALA A 216 -7.84 -13.09 9.87
N LYS A 217 -8.81 -12.18 9.98
CA LYS A 217 -9.95 -12.35 10.90
C LYS A 217 -10.87 -13.50 10.51
N GLY A 218 -10.99 -13.86 9.25
CA GLY A 218 -11.79 -14.96 8.74
C GLY A 218 -13.27 -14.86 9.16
N LYS A 219 -13.85 -13.66 9.07
CA LYS A 219 -15.24 -13.37 9.42
C LYS A 219 -16.01 -12.84 8.23
N ASN A 220 -17.33 -12.79 8.34
CA ASN A 220 -18.25 -12.30 7.31
C ASN A 220 -18.02 -13.02 5.96
N GLU A 221 -17.75 -12.30 4.89
CA GLU A 221 -17.48 -12.85 3.56
C GLU A 221 -16.22 -13.71 3.45
N PHE A 222 -15.33 -13.66 4.45
CA PHE A 222 -14.08 -14.41 4.49
C PHE A 222 -14.12 -15.62 5.44
N ASP A 223 -15.30 -16.06 5.91
CA ASP A 223 -15.43 -17.18 6.86
C ASP A 223 -15.03 -18.56 6.26
N PHE A 224 -15.02 -18.68 4.94
CA PHE A 224 -14.58 -19.88 4.22
C PHE A 224 -13.04 -20.03 4.12
N VAL A 225 -12.29 -18.99 4.47
CA VAL A 225 -10.83 -18.98 4.35
C VAL A 225 -10.20 -19.95 5.33
N SER A 226 -9.28 -20.78 4.86
CA SER A 226 -8.59 -21.78 5.68
C SER A 226 -7.73 -21.16 6.79
N ALA A 227 -7.44 -21.91 7.85
CA ALA A 227 -6.53 -21.47 8.90
C ALA A 227 -5.13 -21.09 8.36
N THR A 228 -4.62 -21.85 7.39
CA THR A 228 -3.33 -21.55 6.74
C THR A 228 -3.36 -20.20 6.02
N GLN A 229 -4.41 -19.93 5.24
CA GLN A 229 -4.56 -18.65 4.53
C GLN A 229 -4.70 -17.48 5.52
N ARG A 230 -5.47 -17.64 6.61
CA ARG A 230 -5.58 -16.64 7.67
C ARG A 230 -4.22 -16.32 8.31
N ASN A 231 -3.44 -17.35 8.66
CA ASN A 231 -2.12 -17.17 9.26
C ASN A 231 -1.15 -16.49 8.30
N THR A 232 -1.18 -16.84 7.01
CA THR A 232 -0.35 -16.20 5.98
C THR A 232 -0.72 -14.74 5.77
N ALA A 233 -2.02 -14.42 5.74
CA ALA A 233 -2.51 -13.05 5.64
C ALA A 233 -2.11 -12.22 6.88
N GLN A 234 -2.21 -12.81 8.09
CA GLN A 234 -1.79 -12.17 9.33
C GLN A 234 -0.29 -11.84 9.30
N ALA A 235 0.56 -12.79 8.92
CA ALA A 235 2.01 -12.58 8.82
C ALA A 235 2.37 -11.52 7.75
N SER A 236 1.62 -11.48 6.65
CA SER A 236 1.78 -10.43 5.61
C SER A 236 1.39 -9.06 6.16
N LEU A 237 0.27 -8.96 6.89
CA LEU A 237 -0.17 -7.72 7.52
C LEU A 237 0.84 -7.20 8.54
N GLU A 238 1.44 -8.08 9.34
CA GLU A 238 2.48 -7.71 10.32
C GLU A 238 3.71 -7.10 9.64
N ARG A 239 4.15 -7.69 8.50
CA ARG A 239 5.23 -7.09 7.70
C ARG A 239 4.83 -5.73 7.11
N ALA A 240 3.58 -5.59 6.66
CA ALA A 240 3.07 -4.33 6.16
C ALA A 240 3.03 -3.24 7.25
N LEU A 241 2.57 -3.56 8.45
CA LEU A 241 2.59 -2.64 9.59
C LEU A 241 4.01 -2.20 9.94
N LYS A 242 4.98 -3.11 9.89
CA LYS A 242 6.40 -2.76 10.07
C LYS A 242 6.85 -1.77 8.99
N CYS A 243 6.56 -2.05 7.72
CA CYS A 243 6.88 -1.16 6.61
C CYS A 243 6.24 0.23 6.77
N VAL A 244 4.97 0.28 7.19
CA VAL A 244 4.27 1.54 7.47
C VAL A 244 4.97 2.36 8.54
N LEU A 245 5.41 1.73 9.63
CA LEU A 245 6.14 2.42 10.71
C LEU A 245 7.54 2.89 10.24
N GLU A 246 8.22 2.11 9.40
CA GLU A 246 9.55 2.44 8.87
C GLU A 246 9.53 3.52 7.78
N THR A 247 8.42 3.65 7.04
CA THR A 247 8.23 4.67 5.99
C THR A 247 7.60 5.95 6.51
N GLN A 248 7.10 5.98 7.75
CA GLN A 248 6.61 7.23 8.33
C GLN A 248 7.75 8.24 8.45
N VAL A 249 7.59 9.41 7.83
CA VAL A 249 8.69 10.34 7.61
C VAL A 249 9.03 11.09 8.90
N VAL A 250 10.33 11.15 9.21
CA VAL A 250 10.85 12.04 10.25
C VAL A 250 11.29 13.35 9.58
N SER A 251 10.68 14.46 9.99
CA SER A 251 11.00 15.81 9.53
C SER A 251 11.39 16.66 10.73
N ASN A 252 12.58 17.28 10.69
CA ASN A 252 13.11 18.09 11.79
C ASN A 252 13.11 17.38 13.16
N GLY A 253 13.45 16.08 13.15
CA GLY A 253 13.49 15.25 14.36
C GLY A 253 12.12 14.83 14.90
N GLN A 254 11.02 15.16 14.20
CA GLN A 254 9.66 14.79 14.56
C GLN A 254 9.08 13.81 13.55
N LEU A 255 8.40 12.79 14.03
CA LEU A 255 7.63 11.88 13.22
C LEU A 255 6.40 12.61 12.65
N THR A 256 6.14 12.45 11.36
CA THR A 256 5.09 13.19 10.63
C THR A 256 4.09 12.23 9.98
N VAL A 257 3.87 12.36 8.68
CA VAL A 257 3.03 11.50 7.83
C VAL A 257 3.87 10.79 6.78
N TRP A 258 3.25 10.20 5.78
CA TRP A 258 3.92 9.42 4.72
C TRP A 258 4.03 10.23 3.43
N GLY A 259 4.91 9.78 2.53
CA GLY A 259 4.92 10.19 1.12
C GLY A 259 3.86 9.44 0.31
N ALA A 260 3.52 9.94 -0.88
CA ALA A 260 2.62 9.23 -1.79
C ALA A 260 3.24 7.93 -2.31
N GLN A 261 4.56 7.93 -2.46
CA GLN A 261 5.36 6.76 -2.79
C GLN A 261 6.69 6.79 -2.05
N HIS A 262 7.25 5.60 -1.81
CA HIS A 262 8.55 5.42 -1.19
C HIS A 262 9.42 4.46 -2.02
N ASP A 263 10.70 4.77 -2.14
CA ASP A 263 11.66 3.86 -2.76
C ASP A 263 11.66 2.50 -2.05
N ALA A 264 11.54 1.43 -2.82
CA ALA A 264 11.34 0.09 -2.29
C ALA A 264 12.53 -0.45 -1.50
N LYS A 265 13.72 0.13 -1.59
CA LYS A 265 14.93 -0.31 -0.89
C LYS A 265 15.34 0.64 0.23
N THR A 266 15.30 1.95 -0.03
CA THR A 266 15.72 2.96 0.94
C THR A 266 14.61 3.38 1.89
N LEU A 267 13.35 3.10 1.56
CA LEU A 267 12.12 3.48 2.28
C LEU A 267 11.91 5.01 2.35
N GLN A 268 12.72 5.79 1.63
CA GLN A 268 12.57 7.24 1.58
C GLN A 268 11.45 7.65 0.64
N PRO A 269 10.77 8.78 0.87
CA PRO A 269 9.80 9.32 -0.08
C PRO A 269 10.42 9.41 -1.48
N ALA A 270 9.66 9.00 -2.48
CA ALA A 270 10.09 8.93 -3.87
C ALA A 270 9.15 9.73 -4.78
N LYS A 271 9.72 10.21 -5.89
CA LYS A 271 8.99 10.89 -6.96
C LYS A 271 8.23 9.87 -7.81
N ALA A 272 7.05 10.24 -8.29
CA ALA A 272 6.32 9.49 -9.30
C ALA A 272 6.29 10.26 -10.65
N ARG A 273 5.14 10.79 -11.05
CA ARG A 273 5.02 11.62 -12.25
C ARG A 273 5.73 12.95 -12.07
N ALA A 274 5.99 13.68 -13.15
CA ALA A 274 6.69 14.96 -13.14
C ALA A 274 6.19 15.91 -12.02
N TYR A 275 4.89 16.02 -11.87
CA TYR A 275 4.23 16.89 -10.87
C TYR A 275 3.99 16.23 -9.50
N GLU A 276 4.53 15.04 -9.26
CA GLU A 276 4.43 14.28 -8.00
C GLU A 276 5.82 14.06 -7.42
N MET A 277 6.32 15.13 -6.81
CA MET A 277 7.64 15.14 -6.20
C MET A 277 7.72 14.25 -4.95
N ALA A 278 8.94 13.89 -4.54
CA ALA A 278 9.18 13.29 -3.23
C ALA A 278 8.78 14.29 -2.14
N ALA A 279 7.70 14.01 -1.41
CA ALA A 279 7.06 14.94 -0.48
C ALA A 279 6.29 14.20 0.61
N LEU A 280 5.93 14.92 1.68
CA LEU A 280 4.86 14.48 2.58
C LEU A 280 3.51 14.66 1.87
N THR A 281 2.57 13.73 2.08
CA THR A 281 1.23 13.87 1.49
C THR A 281 0.13 13.88 2.54
N SER A 282 -0.75 14.87 2.46
CA SER A 282 -1.93 14.95 3.33
C SER A 282 -3.06 14.05 2.87
N SER A 283 -3.19 13.82 1.57
CA SER A 283 -4.31 13.05 0.99
C SER A 283 -4.16 11.56 1.25
N GLU A 284 -3.01 11.01 0.94
CA GLU A 284 -2.74 9.57 1.01
C GLU A 284 -2.54 9.10 2.44
N SER A 285 -1.94 9.94 3.28
CA SER A 285 -1.71 9.63 4.70
C SER A 285 -2.99 9.51 5.52
N VAL A 286 -4.11 10.10 5.06
CA VAL A 286 -5.44 9.95 5.70
C VAL A 286 -5.83 8.48 5.81
N TRP A 287 -5.69 7.71 4.72
CA TRP A 287 -6.06 6.31 4.67
C TRP A 287 -5.25 5.46 5.64
N MET A 288 -3.94 5.76 5.73
CA MET A 288 -3.07 5.03 6.64
C MET A 288 -3.38 5.36 8.10
N LEU A 289 -3.58 6.65 8.42
CA LEU A 289 -3.98 7.09 9.76
C LEU A 289 -5.30 6.43 10.17
N ASP A 290 -6.27 6.37 9.26
CA ASP A 290 -7.57 5.73 9.52
C ASP A 290 -7.40 4.22 9.79
N PHE A 291 -6.66 3.51 8.94
CA PHE A 291 -6.41 2.08 9.12
C PHE A 291 -5.74 1.76 10.46
N LEU A 292 -4.68 2.49 10.82
CA LEU A 292 -3.98 2.26 12.09
C LEU A 292 -4.89 2.42 13.31
N MET A 293 -5.88 3.31 13.23
CA MET A 293 -6.87 3.49 14.31
C MET A 293 -7.93 2.38 14.38
N THR A 294 -8.07 1.53 13.36
CA THR A 294 -8.99 0.38 13.38
C THR A 294 -8.42 -0.85 14.09
N LEU A 295 -7.11 -0.85 14.34
CA LEU A 295 -6.44 -2.00 14.93
C LEU A 295 -6.84 -2.21 16.38
N ASP A 296 -7.15 -3.46 16.72
CA ASP A 296 -7.40 -3.88 18.10
C ASP A 296 -6.06 -3.93 18.87
N ASN A 297 -6.01 -3.31 20.06
CA ASN A 297 -4.84 -3.30 20.93
C ASN A 297 -3.54 -2.87 20.20
N PRO A 298 -3.50 -1.66 19.62
CA PRO A 298 -2.34 -1.19 18.88
C PRO A 298 -1.08 -1.14 19.76
N SER A 299 0.07 -1.49 19.18
CA SER A 299 1.35 -1.41 19.88
C SER A 299 1.72 0.04 20.23
N PRO A 300 2.61 0.27 21.21
CA PRO A 300 3.11 1.61 21.53
C PRO A 300 3.67 2.37 20.30
N ALA A 301 4.32 1.66 19.38
CA ALA A 301 4.82 2.24 18.13
C ALA A 301 3.69 2.74 17.23
N ILE A 302 2.60 1.96 17.08
CA ILE A 302 1.41 2.36 16.32
C ILE A 302 0.71 3.54 17.01
N ILE A 303 0.58 3.52 18.34
CA ILE A 303 -0.01 4.63 19.11
C ILE A 303 0.79 5.91 18.84
N ASN A 304 2.12 5.85 18.94
CA ASN A 304 2.96 7.01 18.66
C ASN A 304 2.86 7.48 17.20
N ALA A 305 2.80 6.56 16.25
CA ALA A 305 2.64 6.88 14.82
C ALA A 305 1.35 7.66 14.55
N VAL A 306 0.23 7.20 15.12
CA VAL A 306 -1.08 7.86 15.00
C VAL A 306 -1.07 9.24 15.62
N HIS A 307 -0.57 9.39 16.84
CA HIS A 307 -0.49 10.70 17.51
C HIS A 307 0.40 11.69 16.76
N SER A 308 1.52 11.21 16.20
CA SER A 308 2.46 12.05 15.46
C SER A 308 1.87 12.53 14.14
N ALA A 309 1.19 11.64 13.39
CA ALA A 309 0.48 12.03 12.19
C ALA A 309 -0.65 13.03 12.45
N ALA A 310 -1.45 12.82 13.50
CA ALA A 310 -2.50 13.76 13.90
C ALA A 310 -1.94 15.13 14.29
N ALA A 311 -0.83 15.16 15.03
CA ALA A 311 -0.15 16.42 15.40
C ALA A 311 0.38 17.15 14.16
N TRP A 312 0.92 16.44 13.16
CA TRP A 312 1.35 17.03 11.91
C TRP A 312 0.18 17.65 11.13
N TYR A 313 -0.97 16.98 11.05
CA TYR A 313 -2.17 17.56 10.43
C TYR A 313 -2.63 18.84 11.15
N GLU A 314 -2.63 18.85 12.48
CA GLU A 314 -2.99 20.05 13.25
C GLU A 314 -2.02 21.21 12.98
N ALA A 315 -0.73 20.94 12.87
CA ALA A 315 0.30 21.95 12.63
C ALA A 315 0.29 22.52 11.20
N THR A 316 -0.23 21.77 10.22
CA THR A 316 -0.15 22.12 8.79
C THR A 316 -1.50 22.51 8.18
N LYS A 317 -2.57 22.54 8.97
CA LYS A 317 -3.90 22.91 8.49
C LYS A 317 -3.97 24.37 8.02
N ILE A 318 -4.69 24.60 6.92
CA ILE A 318 -4.99 25.91 6.37
C ILE A 318 -6.41 26.25 6.77
N THR A 319 -6.59 27.35 7.52
CA THR A 319 -7.88 27.82 8.04
C THR A 319 -8.27 29.16 7.42
N GLY A 320 -9.58 29.48 7.43
CA GLY A 320 -10.09 30.75 6.94
C GLY A 320 -9.96 30.95 5.43
N LYS A 321 -9.71 29.88 4.69
CA LYS A 321 -9.51 29.89 3.24
C LYS A 321 -10.22 28.73 2.56
N THR A 322 -10.55 28.91 1.28
CA THR A 322 -11.06 27.85 0.41
C THR A 322 -10.36 27.92 -0.94
N TRP A 323 -10.36 26.80 -1.67
CA TRP A 323 -9.84 26.74 -3.02
C TRP A 323 -10.84 26.04 -3.94
N VAL A 324 -11.07 26.64 -5.09
CA VAL A 324 -11.83 26.03 -6.18
C VAL A 324 -10.85 25.49 -7.21
N ARG A 325 -11.05 24.25 -7.65
CA ARG A 325 -10.16 23.61 -8.62
C ARG A 325 -10.03 24.46 -9.88
N GLY A 326 -8.77 24.71 -10.28
CA GLY A 326 -8.43 25.55 -11.42
C GLY A 326 -8.03 26.98 -11.05
N GLU A 327 -8.47 27.48 -9.90
CA GLU A 327 -8.14 28.83 -9.46
C GLU A 327 -6.64 28.98 -9.12
N ALA A 328 -6.11 30.16 -9.42
CA ALA A 328 -4.70 30.50 -9.16
C ALA A 328 -4.44 30.89 -7.71
N THR A 329 -5.47 31.26 -6.95
CA THR A 329 -5.37 31.76 -5.60
C THR A 329 -6.38 31.13 -4.66
N LEU A 330 -6.07 31.17 -3.38
CA LEU A 330 -7.03 30.85 -2.33
C LEU A 330 -7.95 32.05 -2.08
N THR A 331 -9.22 31.76 -1.83
CA THR A 331 -10.22 32.77 -1.45
C THR A 331 -10.41 32.80 0.05
N ASP A 332 -10.44 33.98 0.65
CA ASP A 332 -10.75 34.14 2.07
C ASP A 332 -12.20 33.75 2.35
N LYS A 333 -12.39 32.89 3.35
CA LYS A 333 -13.69 32.41 3.80
C LYS A 333 -13.57 31.99 5.27
N GLN A 334 -13.90 32.89 6.17
CA GLN A 334 -13.66 32.75 7.61
C GLN A 334 -14.22 31.43 8.20
N ASP A 335 -15.42 31.01 7.77
CA ASP A 335 -16.10 29.80 8.28
C ASP A 335 -15.83 28.55 7.43
N ALA A 336 -14.84 28.59 6.54
CA ALA A 336 -14.48 27.39 5.78
C ALA A 336 -13.89 26.31 6.70
N PRO A 337 -14.27 25.04 6.50
CA PRO A 337 -13.59 23.97 7.21
C PRO A 337 -12.10 23.96 6.87
N PRO A 338 -11.23 23.54 7.80
CA PRO A 338 -9.81 23.39 7.53
C PRO A 338 -9.56 22.55 6.28
N MET A 339 -8.54 22.93 5.54
CA MET A 339 -8.05 22.18 4.38
C MET A 339 -6.54 22.06 4.44
N TRP A 340 -5.98 21.19 3.59
CA TRP A 340 -4.55 20.95 3.46
C TRP A 340 -4.15 20.98 1.98
N ALA A 341 -2.94 21.45 1.69
CA ALA A 341 -2.33 21.15 0.41
C ALA A 341 -2.09 19.65 0.28
N ARG A 342 -2.13 19.10 -0.92
CA ARG A 342 -1.87 17.67 -1.13
C ARG A 342 -0.44 17.30 -0.73
N PHE A 343 0.54 18.11 -1.13
CA PHE A 343 1.96 17.87 -0.89
C PHE A 343 2.59 18.95 -0.03
N TYR A 344 3.54 18.52 0.79
CA TYR A 344 4.36 19.38 1.65
C TYR A 344 5.83 19.00 1.52
N GLU A 345 6.68 20.03 1.44
CA GLU A 345 8.12 19.89 1.30
C GLU A 345 8.74 19.19 2.52
N LEU A 346 9.61 18.22 2.24
CA LEU A 346 10.38 17.51 3.27
C LEU A 346 11.27 18.52 4.04
N GLY A 347 11.28 18.41 5.35
CA GLY A 347 12.10 19.26 6.23
C GLY A 347 11.50 20.61 6.56
N THR A 348 10.62 21.20 5.76
CA THR A 348 10.03 22.53 6.02
C THR A 348 8.55 22.52 6.32
N ASN A 349 7.82 21.49 5.90
CA ASN A 349 6.35 21.41 5.96
C ASN A 349 5.64 22.55 5.21
N LYS A 350 6.27 23.14 4.19
CA LYS A 350 5.64 24.13 3.33
C LYS A 350 4.80 23.45 2.25
N PRO A 351 3.60 23.94 1.94
CA PRO A 351 2.86 23.48 0.76
C PRO A 351 3.69 23.61 -0.53
N ILE A 352 3.69 22.58 -1.36
CA ILE A 352 4.37 22.58 -2.65
C ILE A 352 3.47 22.01 -3.75
N PHE A 353 3.69 22.48 -4.96
CA PHE A 353 2.89 22.20 -6.15
C PHE A 353 3.82 21.91 -7.32
N GLY A 354 3.59 20.81 -8.03
CA GLY A 354 4.42 20.39 -9.15
C GLY A 354 3.80 20.70 -10.51
N ASP A 355 4.64 20.81 -11.54
CA ASP A 355 4.17 20.90 -12.91
C ASP A 355 4.77 19.79 -13.80
N ARG A 356 4.36 19.74 -15.07
CA ARG A 356 4.78 18.68 -16.01
C ARG A 356 6.24 18.78 -16.45
N ASP A 357 6.87 19.92 -16.25
CA ASP A 357 8.29 20.18 -16.51
C ASP A 357 9.21 19.88 -15.32
N ASP A 358 8.68 19.18 -14.29
CA ASP A 358 9.38 18.87 -13.04
C ASP A 358 9.62 20.09 -12.13
N SER A 359 9.11 21.26 -12.45
CA SER A 359 9.22 22.42 -11.58
C SER A 359 8.39 22.27 -10.31
N ILE A 360 8.90 22.81 -9.19
CA ILE A 360 8.24 22.84 -7.90
C ILE A 360 7.97 24.28 -7.53
N HIS A 361 6.73 24.57 -7.12
CA HIS A 361 6.26 25.90 -6.74
C HIS A 361 5.71 25.90 -5.33
N TYR A 362 5.80 27.05 -4.64
CA TYR A 362 5.20 27.26 -3.31
C TYR A 362 3.82 27.93 -3.37
N GLU A 363 3.36 28.27 -4.55
CA GLU A 363 2.05 28.87 -4.81
C GLU A 363 1.35 28.09 -5.92
N VAL A 364 0.10 27.69 -5.71
CA VAL A 364 -0.68 26.94 -6.71
C VAL A 364 -0.87 27.74 -8.00
N GLY A 365 -0.90 29.10 -7.91
CA GLY A 365 -1.03 29.99 -9.07
C GLY A 365 0.14 29.96 -10.06
N LYS A 366 1.30 29.46 -9.63
CA LYS A 366 2.48 29.31 -10.49
C LYS A 366 2.46 28.02 -11.31
N VAL A 367 1.62 27.06 -10.94
CA VAL A 367 1.41 25.82 -11.70
C VAL A 367 0.60 26.12 -12.96
N SER A 368 0.88 25.44 -14.04
CA SER A 368 0.13 25.57 -15.30
C SER A 368 -1.38 25.38 -15.12
N LYS A 369 -2.18 26.06 -15.93
CA LYS A 369 -3.66 25.98 -15.86
C LYS A 369 -4.13 24.52 -15.97
N GLU A 370 -3.53 23.76 -16.90
CA GLU A 370 -3.87 22.35 -17.10
C GLU A 370 -3.68 21.53 -15.82
N ARG A 371 -2.60 21.76 -15.07
CA ARG A 371 -2.36 21.06 -13.80
C ARG A 371 -3.28 21.57 -12.68
N ARG A 372 -3.59 22.85 -12.62
CA ARG A 372 -4.57 23.37 -11.65
C ARG A 372 -5.96 22.76 -11.84
N GLU A 373 -6.40 22.62 -13.08
CA GLU A 373 -7.71 22.03 -13.41
C GLU A 373 -7.72 20.50 -13.32
N GLY A 374 -6.61 19.85 -13.71
CA GLY A 374 -6.49 18.40 -13.84
C GLY A 374 -6.05 17.66 -12.58
N TYR A 375 -5.70 18.36 -11.48
CA TYR A 375 -5.18 17.73 -10.29
C TYR A 375 -5.79 18.30 -9.00
N ALA A 376 -5.94 17.45 -7.98
CA ALA A 376 -6.49 17.86 -6.69
C ALA A 376 -5.37 18.36 -5.76
N TRP A 377 -5.05 19.65 -5.83
CA TRP A 377 -3.96 20.25 -5.06
C TRP A 377 -4.29 20.51 -3.60
N TYR A 378 -5.57 20.57 -3.24
CA TYR A 378 -6.03 20.73 -1.87
C TYR A 378 -7.08 19.69 -1.54
N THR A 379 -7.16 19.34 -0.26
CA THR A 379 -8.12 18.38 0.28
C THR A 379 -8.64 18.84 1.63
N ASN A 380 -9.84 18.42 1.99
CA ASN A 380 -10.44 18.55 3.32
C ASN A 380 -10.67 17.17 3.98
N SER A 381 -10.23 16.08 3.33
CA SER A 381 -10.39 14.71 3.84
C SER A 381 -9.81 14.48 5.25
N PRO A 382 -8.73 15.15 5.69
CA PRO A 382 -8.23 14.99 7.04
C PRO A 382 -9.23 15.34 8.14
N ASN A 383 -10.22 16.23 7.87
CA ASN A 383 -11.22 16.61 8.90
C ASN A 383 -11.98 15.40 9.44
N ALA A 384 -12.37 14.47 8.58
CA ALA A 384 -13.13 13.28 8.99
C ALA A 384 -12.27 12.32 9.85
N VAL A 385 -11.03 12.09 9.47
CA VAL A 385 -10.14 11.18 10.22
C VAL A 385 -9.72 11.80 11.55
N LEU A 386 -9.46 13.12 11.60
CA LEU A 386 -9.15 13.84 12.85
C LEU A 386 -10.32 13.86 13.83
N LYS A 387 -11.55 13.91 13.35
CA LYS A 387 -12.74 13.74 14.20
C LYS A 387 -12.76 12.35 14.86
N ARG A 388 -12.43 11.28 14.11
CA ARG A 388 -12.31 9.93 14.68
C ARG A 388 -11.12 9.83 15.64
N TYR A 389 -9.97 10.42 15.28
CA TYR A 389 -8.80 10.50 16.14
C TYR A 389 -9.11 11.09 17.52
N ALA A 390 -9.93 12.14 17.63
CA ALA A 390 -10.28 12.73 18.91
C ALA A 390 -10.94 11.75 19.91
N SER A 391 -11.70 10.78 19.39
CA SER A 391 -12.27 9.70 20.21
C SER A 391 -11.27 8.57 20.46
N TRP A 392 -10.48 8.21 19.47
CA TRP A 392 -9.45 7.18 19.57
C TRP A 392 -8.34 7.54 20.55
N ALA A 393 -7.88 8.80 20.56
CA ALA A 393 -6.85 9.32 21.47
C ALA A 393 -7.24 9.25 22.95
N LYS A 394 -8.53 9.32 23.27
CA LYS A 394 -9.03 9.13 24.66
C LYS A 394 -8.85 7.67 25.12
N LYS A 395 -8.97 6.70 24.20
CA LYS A 395 -8.80 5.28 24.49
C LYS A 395 -7.31 4.88 24.55
N TYR A 396 -6.50 5.52 23.73
CA TYR A 396 -5.08 5.24 23.59
C TYR A 396 -4.28 6.56 23.74
N PRO A 397 -4.08 7.06 24.97
CA PRO A 397 -3.35 8.30 25.20
C PRO A 397 -1.88 8.12 24.80
N ARG A 398 -1.24 9.23 24.45
CA ARG A 398 0.21 9.27 24.22
C ARG A 398 0.92 8.96 25.56
N ALA A 399 1.88 8.03 25.52
CA ALA A 399 2.69 7.67 26.69
C ALA A 399 3.61 8.83 27.10
#